data_37cbd8fcb20a1c67af6a83c45e204ad2
#
_entry.id   37cbd8fcb20a1c67af6a83c45e204ad2
#
_cell.length_a   1.000
_cell.length_b   1.000
_cell.length_c   1.000
_cell.angle_alpha   90.00
_cell.angle_beta   90.00
_cell.angle_gamma   90.00
#
_symmetry.space_group_name_H-M   'P 1'
#
loop_
_entity.id
_entity.type
_entity.pdbx_description
1 polymer ?
#
loop_
_entity_poly.entity_id
_entity_poly.type
_entity_poly.pdbx_seq_one_letter_code
_entity_poly.pdbx_strand_id
1 'polypeptide(L)'
;MDQQDSADLNGELAPEFTEVEDIELLKQALTEEREKSAANLAGWQRTQADLMNYKRRAEQEKEEIGRFGNTAMMLSLLPIMDDLERALISIPDDLAKHSWVDGIRLIERKLQANLEVQGLSQVKALGEPFDPNFHEAMMQGKGKEGTVVEEIEKGYKLNNRLIRPSKVVVGSGEEKEE
;
A
#
# COMPACT_ATOMS: atom_id res chain seq x y z
N MET A 1 -100.63 5.98 -37.58
CA MET A 1 -99.81 7.03 -38.15
C MET A 1 -98.75 7.29 -37.19
N ASP A 2 -97.57 7.06 -37.33
CA ASP A 2 -96.71 6.67 -38.43
C ASP A 2 -95.29 6.41 -37.86
N GLN A 3 -94.73 5.51 -38.46
CA GLN A 3 -93.32 5.41 -38.88
C GLN A 3 -92.25 5.31 -37.81
N GLN A 4 -91.85 4.16 -37.65
CA GLN A 4 -90.55 3.54 -37.90
C GLN A 4 -89.48 4.53 -38.40
N ASP A 5 -88.45 4.55 -37.56
CA ASP A 5 -87.14 4.84 -38.09
C ASP A 5 -86.13 3.87 -37.41
N SER A 6 -85.68 2.96 -38.28
CA SER A 6 -84.64 1.99 -37.97
C SER A 6 -83.31 2.67 -38.25
N ALA A 7 -82.59 3.00 -37.20
CA ALA A 7 -81.18 3.41 -37.33
C ALA A 7 -80.28 2.23 -37.26
N ASP A 8 -79.57 1.99 -38.34
CA ASP A 8 -78.46 1.08 -38.52
C ASP A 8 -77.42 1.24 -37.43
N LEU A 9 -77.30 0.26 -36.59
CA LEU A 9 -76.12 0.05 -35.75
C LEU A 9 -75.07 -0.62 -36.63
N ASN A 10 -74.23 0.22 -37.25
CA ASN A 10 -73.04 -0.21 -37.91
C ASN A 10 -72.09 -0.75 -36.83
N GLY A 11 -72.13 -2.08 -36.67
CA GLY A 11 -71.21 -2.81 -35.81
C GLY A 11 -69.79 -2.63 -36.33
N GLU A 12 -69.05 -1.76 -35.70
CA GLU A 12 -67.61 -1.75 -35.79
C GLU A 12 -67.12 -3.06 -35.24
N LEU A 13 -66.77 -4.00 -36.18
CA LEU A 13 -66.12 -5.27 -35.88
C LEU A 13 -64.81 -4.94 -35.18
N ALA A 14 -64.77 -5.11 -33.90
CA ALA A 14 -63.53 -5.18 -33.17
C ALA A 14 -62.62 -6.20 -33.90
N PRO A 15 -61.37 -5.96 -34.08
CA PRO A 15 -60.50 -6.90 -34.75
C PRO A 15 -60.56 -8.23 -33.97
N GLU A 16 -60.98 -9.30 -34.63
CA GLU A 16 -60.85 -10.66 -34.14
C GLU A 16 -59.36 -10.96 -34.05
N PHE A 17 -58.74 -10.64 -32.92
CA PHE A 17 -57.44 -11.15 -32.58
C PHE A 17 -57.65 -12.67 -32.40
N THR A 18 -57.05 -13.45 -33.28
CA THR A 18 -57.03 -14.89 -33.13
C THR A 18 -56.24 -15.18 -31.85
N GLU A 19 -56.87 -15.85 -30.88
CA GLU A 19 -56.27 -16.23 -29.55
C GLU A 19 -54.86 -16.85 -29.72
N VAL A 20 -54.59 -17.44 -30.87
CA VAL A 20 -53.31 -18.09 -31.23
C VAL A 20 -52.21 -17.05 -31.51
N GLU A 21 -52.53 -15.95 -32.22
CA GLU A 21 -51.56 -14.85 -32.51
C GLU A 21 -51.20 -14.10 -31.26
N ASP A 22 -52.15 -13.85 -30.36
CA ASP A 22 -51.91 -13.22 -29.07
C ASP A 22 -51.05 -14.06 -28.17
N ILE A 23 -51.21 -15.37 -28.17
CA ILE A 23 -50.37 -16.33 -27.39
C ILE A 23 -48.94 -16.32 -27.92
N GLU A 24 -48.74 -16.26 -29.22
CA GLU A 24 -47.39 -16.26 -29.82
C GLU A 24 -46.65 -14.94 -29.54
N LEU A 25 -47.33 -13.82 -29.63
CA LEU A 25 -46.78 -12.50 -29.23
C LEU A 25 -46.42 -12.46 -27.74
N LEU A 26 -47.26 -13.01 -26.88
CA LEU A 26 -46.96 -13.08 -25.43
C LEU A 26 -45.76 -13.97 -25.14
N LYS A 27 -45.60 -15.08 -25.83
CA LYS A 27 -44.44 -15.97 -25.69
C LYS A 27 -43.16 -15.28 -26.14
N GLN A 28 -43.18 -14.53 -27.27
CA GLN A 28 -42.05 -13.75 -27.73
C GLN A 28 -41.67 -12.66 -26.69
N ALA A 29 -42.63 -11.88 -26.24
CA ALA A 29 -42.39 -10.85 -25.22
C ALA A 29 -41.85 -11.44 -23.92
N LEU A 30 -42.37 -12.60 -23.49
CA LEU A 30 -41.85 -13.31 -22.30
C LEU A 30 -40.40 -13.77 -22.50
N THR A 31 -40.05 -14.25 -23.69
CA THR A 31 -38.69 -14.69 -24.01
C THR A 31 -37.72 -13.50 -23.97
N GLU A 32 -38.10 -12.39 -24.63
CA GLU A 32 -37.30 -11.16 -24.60
C GLU A 32 -37.09 -10.61 -23.19
N GLU A 33 -38.14 -10.59 -22.37
CA GLU A 33 -38.02 -10.14 -20.97
C GLU A 33 -37.18 -11.08 -20.12
N ARG A 34 -37.24 -12.39 -20.36
CA ARG A 34 -36.34 -13.35 -19.70
C ARG A 34 -34.88 -13.14 -20.10
N GLU A 35 -34.60 -12.88 -21.36
CA GLU A 35 -33.24 -12.59 -21.84
C GLU A 35 -32.72 -11.28 -21.25
N LYS A 36 -33.53 -10.21 -21.22
CA LYS A 36 -33.18 -8.94 -20.58
C LYS A 36 -32.95 -9.13 -19.07
N SER A 37 -33.80 -9.88 -18.40
CA SER A 37 -33.67 -10.20 -16.98
C SER A 37 -32.37 -10.99 -16.70
N ALA A 38 -32.05 -11.99 -17.51
CA ALA A 38 -30.80 -12.77 -17.38
C ALA A 38 -29.58 -11.89 -17.63
N ALA A 39 -29.59 -11.01 -18.65
CA ALA A 39 -28.52 -10.07 -18.93
C ALA A 39 -28.33 -9.08 -17.78
N ASN A 40 -29.41 -8.53 -17.24
CA ASN A 40 -29.38 -7.63 -16.11
C ASN A 40 -28.83 -8.30 -14.84
N LEU A 41 -29.23 -9.55 -14.58
CA LEU A 41 -28.74 -10.33 -13.45
C LEU A 41 -27.23 -10.60 -13.60
N ALA A 42 -26.79 -11.01 -14.80
CA ALA A 42 -25.37 -11.22 -15.06
C ALA A 42 -24.55 -9.92 -14.91
N GLY A 43 -25.07 -8.80 -15.40
CA GLY A 43 -24.48 -7.47 -15.24
C GLY A 43 -24.40 -7.08 -13.75
N TRP A 44 -25.47 -7.30 -13.00
CA TRP A 44 -25.49 -7.02 -11.57
C TRP A 44 -24.46 -7.88 -10.79
N GLN A 45 -24.40 -9.19 -11.07
CA GLN A 45 -23.44 -10.09 -10.44
C GLN A 45 -22.00 -9.66 -10.72
N ARG A 46 -21.70 -9.26 -11.97
CA ARG A 46 -20.38 -8.75 -12.34
C ARG A 46 -20.05 -7.47 -11.58
N THR A 47 -20.96 -6.51 -11.57
CA THR A 47 -20.77 -5.24 -10.86
C THR A 47 -20.59 -5.45 -9.36
N GLN A 48 -21.31 -6.41 -8.78
CA GLN A 48 -21.15 -6.77 -7.37
C GLN A 48 -19.77 -7.37 -7.08
N ALA A 49 -19.28 -8.26 -7.96
CA ALA A 49 -17.93 -8.81 -7.84
C ALA A 49 -16.86 -7.72 -7.97
N ASP A 50 -17.01 -6.81 -8.94
CA ASP A 50 -16.11 -5.68 -9.13
C ASP A 50 -16.10 -4.74 -7.91
N LEU A 51 -17.28 -4.46 -7.32
CA LEU A 51 -17.38 -3.67 -6.10
C LEU A 51 -16.69 -4.34 -4.91
N MET A 52 -16.84 -5.64 -4.75
CA MET A 52 -16.16 -6.40 -3.68
C MET A 52 -14.63 -6.34 -3.86
N ASN A 53 -14.13 -6.52 -5.09
CA ASN A 53 -12.72 -6.41 -5.41
C ASN A 53 -12.19 -4.99 -5.15
N TYR A 54 -12.94 -3.96 -5.55
CA TYR A 54 -12.60 -2.56 -5.29
C TYR A 54 -12.52 -2.28 -3.79
N LYS A 55 -13.53 -2.70 -3.00
CA LYS A 55 -13.53 -2.51 -1.55
C LYS A 55 -12.31 -3.15 -0.89
N ARG A 56 -11.99 -4.40 -1.26
CA ARG A 56 -10.82 -5.10 -0.73
C ARG A 56 -9.53 -4.35 -1.05
N ARG A 57 -9.37 -3.88 -2.31
CA ARG A 57 -8.19 -3.11 -2.71
C ARG A 57 -8.10 -1.77 -1.98
N ALA A 58 -9.21 -1.05 -1.87
CA ALA A 58 -9.25 0.23 -1.15
C ALA A 58 -8.90 0.08 0.34
N GLU A 59 -9.33 -1.02 0.99
CA GLU A 59 -8.95 -1.31 2.38
C GLU A 59 -7.45 -1.59 2.51
N GLN A 60 -6.88 -2.39 1.60
CA GLN A 60 -5.43 -2.64 1.55
C GLN A 60 -4.63 -1.35 1.34
N GLU A 61 -5.02 -0.52 0.37
CA GLU A 61 -4.39 0.78 0.11
C GLU A 61 -4.47 1.71 1.35
N LYS A 62 -5.62 1.71 2.04
CA LYS A 62 -5.80 2.49 3.27
C LYS A 62 -4.88 2.00 4.40
N GLU A 63 -4.75 0.69 4.58
CA GLU A 63 -3.80 0.12 5.55
C GLU A 63 -2.35 0.46 5.20
N GLU A 64 -1.96 0.39 3.92
CA GLU A 64 -0.62 0.78 3.46
C GLU A 64 -0.34 2.26 3.71
N ILE A 65 -1.29 3.14 3.40
CA ILE A 65 -1.16 4.57 3.70
C ILE A 65 -1.00 4.78 5.21
N GLY A 66 -1.79 4.08 6.04
CA GLY A 66 -1.66 4.16 7.50
C GLY A 66 -0.28 3.73 8.02
N ARG A 67 0.31 2.68 7.41
CA ARG A 67 1.62 2.14 7.82
C ARG A 67 2.80 2.93 7.28
N PHE A 68 2.70 3.48 6.08
CA PHE A 68 3.83 4.05 5.35
C PHE A 68 3.66 5.51 4.94
N GLY A 69 2.52 6.14 5.27
CA GLY A 69 2.28 7.55 4.94
C GLY A 69 3.35 8.51 5.48
N ASN A 70 3.97 8.13 6.60
CA ASN A 70 5.04 8.92 7.23
C ASN A 70 6.45 8.63 6.68
N THR A 71 6.61 7.75 5.67
CA THR A 71 7.93 7.33 5.19
C THR A 71 8.79 8.51 4.73
N ALA A 72 8.23 9.44 3.97
CA ALA A 72 8.96 10.61 3.48
C ALA A 72 9.45 11.50 4.62
N MET A 73 8.63 11.70 5.66
CA MET A 73 9.00 12.43 6.86
C MET A 73 10.11 11.69 7.62
N MET A 74 9.99 10.38 7.82
CA MET A 74 11.04 9.58 8.46
C MET A 74 12.36 9.71 7.72
N LEU A 75 12.36 9.56 6.39
CA LEU A 75 13.56 9.72 5.56
C LEU A 75 14.20 11.10 5.69
N SER A 76 13.42 12.16 5.86
CA SER A 76 13.95 13.51 6.06
C SER A 76 14.58 13.73 7.44
N LEU A 77 14.20 12.94 8.45
CA LEU A 77 14.75 13.03 9.80
C LEU A 77 16.03 12.20 9.97
N LEU A 78 16.23 11.15 9.18
CA LEU A 78 17.40 10.27 9.30
C LEU A 78 18.74 11.01 9.17
N PRO A 79 18.97 11.93 8.19
CA PRO A 79 20.21 12.68 8.11
C PRO A 79 20.46 13.54 9.35
N ILE A 80 19.40 14.08 9.99
CA ILE A 80 19.52 14.87 11.21
C ILE A 80 19.99 14.00 12.37
N MET A 81 19.48 12.76 12.46
CA MET A 81 19.94 11.78 13.46
C MET A 81 21.41 11.40 13.23
N ASP A 82 21.80 11.14 11.97
CA ASP A 82 23.19 10.81 11.63
C ASP A 82 24.14 11.94 12.00
N ASP A 83 23.73 13.20 11.70
CA ASP A 83 24.53 14.38 12.04
C ASP A 83 24.65 14.58 13.56
N LEU A 84 23.56 14.32 14.30
CA LEU A 84 23.55 14.41 15.76
C LEU A 84 24.46 13.33 16.39
N GLU A 85 24.39 12.09 15.94
CA GLU A 85 25.26 11.02 16.37
C GLU A 85 26.74 11.34 16.05
N ARG A 86 27.03 11.81 14.84
CA ARG A 86 28.38 12.20 14.45
C ARG A 86 28.91 13.33 15.31
N ALA A 87 28.09 14.34 15.62
CA ALA A 87 28.45 15.42 16.53
C ALA A 87 28.78 14.88 17.94
N LEU A 88 27.98 13.96 18.47
CA LEU A 88 28.20 13.36 19.78
C LEU A 88 29.47 12.49 19.85
N ILE A 89 29.81 11.79 18.74
CA ILE A 89 31.03 11.00 18.63
C ILE A 89 32.28 11.90 18.53
N SER A 90 32.17 13.05 17.89
CA SER A 90 33.28 14.00 17.69
C SER A 90 33.58 14.88 18.91
N ILE A 91 32.84 14.75 20.02
CA ILE A 91 33.08 15.53 21.24
C ILE A 91 34.41 15.12 21.86
N PRO A 92 35.35 16.05 22.07
CA PRO A 92 36.61 15.76 22.77
C PRO A 92 36.38 15.26 24.21
N ASP A 93 37.29 14.43 24.72
CA ASP A 93 37.17 13.80 26.05
C ASP A 93 37.06 14.79 27.21
N ASP A 94 37.71 15.94 27.10
CA ASP A 94 37.65 17.03 28.08
C ASP A 94 36.25 17.66 28.20
N LEU A 95 35.50 17.70 27.10
CA LEU A 95 34.13 18.25 27.06
C LEU A 95 33.07 17.15 27.28
N ALA A 96 33.39 15.89 27.08
CA ALA A 96 32.45 14.77 27.14
C ALA A 96 31.76 14.59 28.51
N LYS A 97 32.39 15.13 29.58
CA LYS A 97 31.87 15.06 30.97
C LYS A 97 30.99 16.27 31.36
N HIS A 98 30.74 17.20 30.48
CA HIS A 98 29.93 18.38 30.79
C HIS A 98 28.43 17.98 30.78
N SER A 99 27.67 18.53 31.72
CA SER A 99 26.24 18.26 31.89
C SER A 99 25.37 18.58 30.67
N TRP A 100 25.77 19.55 29.85
CA TRP A 100 25.07 19.86 28.60
C TRP A 100 25.21 18.75 27.56
N VAL A 101 26.35 18.02 27.53
CA VAL A 101 26.56 16.85 26.65
C VAL A 101 25.57 15.73 27.01
N ASP A 102 25.39 15.47 28.32
CA ASP A 102 24.41 14.48 28.78
C ASP A 102 22.98 14.91 28.40
N GLY A 103 22.71 16.21 28.41
CA GLY A 103 21.43 16.76 27.92
C GLY A 103 21.20 16.45 26.45
N ILE A 104 22.21 16.64 25.59
CA ILE A 104 22.11 16.34 24.15
C ILE A 104 21.98 14.83 23.91
N ARG A 105 22.74 13.99 24.61
CA ARG A 105 22.58 12.51 24.55
C ARG A 105 21.18 12.06 24.95
N LEU A 106 20.57 12.74 25.92
CA LEU A 106 19.19 12.46 26.31
C LEU A 106 18.19 12.84 25.22
N ILE A 107 18.42 13.97 24.54
CA ILE A 107 17.57 14.40 23.41
C ILE A 107 17.66 13.39 22.25
N GLU A 108 18.87 12.98 21.89
CA GLU A 108 19.11 11.97 20.84
C GLU A 108 18.38 10.66 21.17
N ARG A 109 18.57 10.10 22.38
CA ARG A 109 17.87 8.87 22.81
C ARG A 109 16.35 9.01 22.79
N LYS A 110 15.81 10.17 23.19
CA LYS A 110 14.37 10.43 23.12
C LYS A 110 13.86 10.51 21.69
N LEU A 111 14.63 11.11 20.79
CA LEU A 111 14.29 11.17 19.37
C LEU A 111 14.24 9.76 18.80
N GLN A 112 15.28 8.95 19.02
CA GLN A 112 15.33 7.57 18.58
C GLN A 112 14.15 6.75 19.13
N ALA A 113 13.88 6.81 20.44
CA ALA A 113 12.76 6.10 21.05
C ALA A 113 11.40 6.51 20.46
N ASN A 114 11.19 7.82 20.19
CA ASN A 114 9.96 8.26 19.54
C ASN A 114 9.80 7.72 18.12
N LEU A 115 10.89 7.65 17.35
CA LEU A 115 10.87 7.10 15.99
C LEU A 115 10.65 5.57 16.01
N GLU A 116 11.20 4.86 17.00
CA GLU A 116 10.94 3.45 17.23
C GLU A 116 9.45 3.16 17.53
N VAL A 117 8.81 4.00 18.34
CA VAL A 117 7.35 3.92 18.60
C VAL A 117 6.54 4.11 17.31
N GLN A 118 7.04 4.89 16.35
CA GLN A 118 6.43 5.06 15.03
C GLN A 118 6.73 3.90 14.06
N GLY A 119 7.42 2.84 14.52
CA GLY A 119 7.74 1.66 13.74
C GLY A 119 9.09 1.70 13.01
N LEU A 120 9.93 2.73 13.27
CA LEU A 120 11.30 2.78 12.76
C LEU A 120 12.16 1.77 13.52
N SER A 121 12.98 1.00 12.79
CA SER A 121 13.94 0.07 13.40
C SER A 121 15.24 0.07 12.61
N GLN A 122 16.37 0.04 13.32
CA GLN A 122 17.68 0.00 12.69
C GLN A 122 17.94 -1.38 12.07
N VAL A 123 18.61 -1.38 10.92
CA VAL A 123 19.18 -2.59 10.32
C VAL A 123 20.46 -2.95 11.09
N LYS A 124 20.58 -4.20 11.50
CA LYS A 124 21.85 -4.70 12.06
C LYS A 124 22.77 -5.02 10.90
N ALA A 125 23.83 -4.25 10.73
CA ALA A 125 24.77 -4.43 9.64
C ALA A 125 26.17 -4.85 10.14
N LEU A 126 26.71 -4.19 11.16
CA LEU A 126 28.08 -4.41 11.62
C LEU A 126 28.27 -5.85 12.11
N GLY A 127 29.26 -6.56 11.52
CA GLY A 127 29.59 -7.94 11.85
C GLY A 127 28.72 -8.99 11.17
N GLU A 128 27.63 -8.58 10.50
CA GLU A 128 26.75 -9.49 9.76
C GLU A 128 27.28 -9.76 8.35
N PRO A 129 26.90 -10.88 7.71
CA PRO A 129 27.16 -11.10 6.30
C PRO A 129 26.54 -9.98 5.43
N PHE A 130 27.25 -9.58 4.39
CA PHE A 130 26.72 -8.59 3.45
C PHE A 130 25.48 -9.15 2.72
N ASP A 131 24.38 -8.42 2.80
CA ASP A 131 23.13 -8.73 2.09
C ASP A 131 22.70 -7.52 1.24
N PRO A 132 22.68 -7.64 -0.11
CA PRO A 132 22.29 -6.54 -0.99
C PRO A 132 20.86 -6.02 -0.78
N ASN A 133 19.99 -6.80 -0.13
CA ASN A 133 18.63 -6.37 0.19
C ASN A 133 18.58 -5.32 1.31
N PHE A 134 19.62 -5.25 2.16
CA PHE A 134 19.65 -4.37 3.34
C PHE A 134 20.88 -3.46 3.37
N HIS A 135 21.94 -3.81 2.63
CA HIS A 135 23.21 -3.13 2.70
C HIS A 135 23.62 -2.59 1.33
N GLU A 136 24.23 -1.41 1.32
CA GLU A 136 24.86 -0.79 0.18
C GLU A 136 26.37 -0.76 0.42
N ALA A 137 27.14 -1.55 -0.33
CA ALA A 137 28.59 -1.61 -0.22
C ALA A 137 29.22 -0.36 -0.86
N MET A 138 29.86 0.49 -0.06
CA MET A 138 30.53 1.69 -0.52
C MET A 138 31.98 1.40 -0.94
N MET A 139 32.66 0.53 -0.20
CA MET A 139 34.04 0.15 -0.43
C MET A 139 34.36 -1.22 0.19
N GLN A 140 35.53 -1.77 -0.18
CA GLN A 140 36.11 -2.92 0.49
C GLN A 140 37.15 -2.45 1.51
N GLY A 141 37.23 -3.15 2.65
CA GLY A 141 38.17 -2.88 3.72
C GLY A 141 38.81 -4.17 4.24
N LYS A 142 39.84 -4.05 5.08
CA LYS A 142 40.47 -5.18 5.73
C LYS A 142 39.51 -5.86 6.70
N GLY A 143 39.41 -7.18 6.64
CA GLY A 143 38.60 -7.99 7.52
C GLY A 143 38.02 -9.21 6.84
N LYS A 144 37.19 -9.97 7.55
CA LYS A 144 36.62 -11.23 7.07
C LYS A 144 35.84 -11.01 5.75
N GLU A 145 36.16 -11.80 4.73
CA GLU A 145 35.53 -11.74 3.41
C GLU A 145 34.01 -11.82 3.50
N GLY A 146 33.34 -10.94 2.75
CA GLY A 146 31.87 -10.93 2.65
C GLY A 146 31.13 -10.51 3.91
N THR A 147 31.85 -10.03 4.96
CA THR A 147 31.26 -9.55 6.20
C THR A 147 31.33 -8.02 6.27
N VAL A 148 30.32 -7.38 6.83
CA VAL A 148 30.32 -5.94 7.09
C VAL A 148 31.32 -5.63 8.20
N VAL A 149 32.38 -4.91 7.87
CA VAL A 149 33.47 -4.56 8.82
C VAL A 149 33.30 -3.16 9.41
N GLU A 150 32.56 -2.31 8.73
CA GLU A 150 32.25 -0.96 9.20
C GLU A 150 30.89 -0.51 8.64
N GLU A 151 30.12 0.21 9.44
CA GLU A 151 28.86 0.86 9.03
C GLU A 151 29.09 2.38 8.98
N ILE A 152 29.12 2.92 7.74
CA ILE A 152 29.34 4.35 7.49
C ILE A 152 28.07 5.14 7.80
N GLU A 153 26.92 4.60 7.40
CA GLU A 153 25.61 5.20 7.57
C GLU A 153 24.62 4.10 7.95
N LYS A 154 23.87 4.30 9.03
CA LYS A 154 22.92 3.31 9.55
C LYS A 154 21.75 3.11 8.61
N GLY A 155 21.37 1.85 8.39
CA GLY A 155 20.16 1.47 7.67
C GLY A 155 18.93 1.46 8.57
N TYR A 156 17.75 1.72 7.97
CA TYR A 156 16.50 1.72 8.71
C TYR A 156 15.35 1.06 7.95
N LYS A 157 14.49 0.40 8.73
CA LYS A 157 13.22 -0.18 8.29
C LYS A 157 12.06 0.57 8.97
N LEU A 158 10.97 0.76 8.24
CA LEU A 158 9.70 1.23 8.78
C LEU A 158 8.67 0.11 8.67
N ASN A 159 8.12 -0.37 9.80
CA ASN A 159 7.17 -1.47 9.82
C ASN A 159 7.63 -2.70 9.00
N ASN A 160 8.89 -3.11 9.16
CA ASN A 160 9.57 -4.21 8.43
C ASN A 160 9.91 -3.94 6.95
N ARG A 161 9.53 -2.80 6.37
CA ARG A 161 9.93 -2.41 5.02
C ARG A 161 11.21 -1.59 5.07
N LEU A 162 12.22 -1.97 4.29
CA LEU A 162 13.44 -1.18 4.17
C LEU A 162 13.10 0.19 3.56
N ILE A 163 13.52 1.27 4.24
CA ILE A 163 13.39 2.65 3.78
C ILE A 163 14.74 3.28 3.47
N ARG A 164 15.82 2.83 4.12
CA ARG A 164 17.20 3.25 3.85
C ARG A 164 18.13 2.06 4.10
N PRO A 165 18.93 1.61 3.12
CA PRO A 165 19.95 0.59 3.34
C PRO A 165 21.08 1.13 4.23
N SER A 166 21.77 0.23 4.96
CA SER A 166 23.03 0.60 5.62
C SER A 166 24.13 0.76 4.60
N LYS A 167 24.83 1.88 4.60
CA LYS A 167 26.06 2.05 3.81
C LYS A 167 27.23 1.46 4.58
N VAL A 168 27.90 0.48 3.96
CA VAL A 168 28.85 -0.37 4.66
C VAL A 168 30.17 -0.52 3.91
N VAL A 169 31.20 -0.86 4.67
CA VAL A 169 32.47 -1.40 4.18
C VAL A 169 32.42 -2.92 4.32
N VAL A 170 32.73 -3.62 3.23
CA VAL A 170 32.71 -5.09 3.21
C VAL A 170 34.15 -5.62 3.26
N GLY A 171 34.38 -6.62 4.10
CA GLY A 171 35.69 -7.26 4.26
C GLY A 171 36.17 -7.92 2.97
N SER A 172 37.44 -7.68 2.62
CA SER A 172 38.12 -8.21 1.42
C SER A 172 38.77 -9.59 1.63
N GLY A 173 38.76 -10.13 2.85
CA GLY A 173 39.48 -11.35 3.22
C GLY A 173 40.92 -11.10 3.70
N GLU A 174 41.42 -9.86 3.61
CA GLU A 174 42.72 -9.50 4.15
C GLU A 174 42.65 -9.35 5.68
N GLU A 175 43.56 -10.00 6.39
CA GLU A 175 43.66 -9.86 7.85
C GLU A 175 44.08 -8.43 8.22
N LYS A 176 43.49 -7.90 9.34
CA LYS A 176 44.05 -6.69 9.94
C LYS A 176 45.43 -7.05 10.46
N GLU A 177 46.46 -6.42 9.92
CA GLU A 177 47.78 -6.41 10.57
C GLU A 177 47.58 -5.78 11.95
N GLU A 178 47.81 -6.56 13.02
CA GLU A 178 47.83 -6.06 14.39
C GLU A 178 48.96 -5.04 14.65
#